data_a2e890467166ee90bcb56f102f9c5068
#
_entry.id   a2e890467166ee90bcb56f102f9c5068
#
_cell.length_a   1.000
_cell.length_b   1.000
_cell.length_c   1.000
_cell.angle_alpha   90.00
_cell.angle_beta   90.00
_cell.angle_gamma   90.00
#
_symmetry.space_group_name_H-M   'P 1'
#
loop_
_entity.id
_entity.type
_entity.pdbx_description
1 polymer ?
#
loop_
_entity_poly.entity_id
_entity_poly.type
_entity_poly.pdbx_seq_one_letter_code
_entity_poly.pdbx_strand_id
1 'polypeptide(L)'
;KVVVDNTYCTPYLQQPLLLGADVSVHSMTKYLGGHGDLTAGAAVFADAELAQRVRLYGLKDMTGAVMSAQDAHLVMRGLKTLALRMDRHCQSAQKVAEFIAAHPAAAAVHYPGLPSFAQHALAQQQMRQMGGMIAFELRGGLQAGVRFMDALKLVTRAVSLGDAETLAQHPASMTHSTYTPEQRAAHGIAEGLVRLSVGLEDLDDLLADIGQALGLAHAMDLSAGTNTAISPERAAAAAPSCSAPA
;
A
#
# COMPACT_ATOMS: atom_id res chain seq x y z
N LYS A 1 18.19 14.26 16.15
CA LYS A 1 17.55 13.00 16.48
C LYS A 1 16.88 12.42 15.24
N VAL A 2 17.05 11.11 15.00
CA VAL A 2 16.44 10.37 13.90
C VAL A 2 15.33 9.50 14.47
N VAL A 3 14.11 9.68 13.98
CA VAL A 3 12.92 8.88 14.31
C VAL A 3 12.51 8.10 13.08
N VAL A 4 12.38 6.80 13.20
CA VAL A 4 12.01 5.90 12.09
C VAL A 4 10.67 5.26 12.41
N ASP A 5 9.66 5.46 11.54
CA ASP A 5 8.46 4.65 11.55
C ASP A 5 8.78 3.29 10.90
N ASN A 6 8.89 2.27 11.73
CA ASN A 6 9.26 0.91 11.33
C ASN A 6 8.04 -0.03 11.26
N THR A 7 6.85 0.53 11.12
CA THR A 7 5.59 -0.24 11.10
C THR A 7 5.59 -1.32 10.01
N TYR A 8 6.09 -1.01 8.80
CA TYR A 8 6.07 -1.95 7.67
C TYR A 8 7.04 -3.11 7.82
N CYS A 9 8.21 -2.83 8.40
CA CYS A 9 9.25 -3.84 8.57
C CYS A 9 9.09 -4.65 9.84
N THR A 10 8.52 -4.07 10.91
CA THR A 10 8.53 -4.63 12.26
C THR A 10 9.98 -4.80 12.79
N PRO A 11 10.20 -5.08 14.08
CA PRO A 11 11.54 -5.38 14.56
C PRO A 11 12.10 -6.72 14.04
N TYR A 12 11.27 -7.53 13.38
CA TYR A 12 11.67 -8.79 12.78
C TYR A 12 12.45 -8.61 11.47
N LEU A 13 12.02 -7.68 10.62
CA LEU A 13 12.67 -7.46 9.32
C LEU A 13 13.76 -6.39 9.36
N GLN A 14 13.60 -5.34 10.16
CA GLN A 14 14.55 -4.24 10.28
C GLN A 14 14.66 -3.74 11.72
N GLN A 15 15.85 -3.36 12.14
CA GLN A 15 16.13 -2.87 13.49
C GLN A 15 16.79 -1.48 13.44
N PRO A 16 16.02 -0.39 13.27
CA PRO A 16 16.56 0.96 13.05
C PRO A 16 17.50 1.45 14.15
N LEU A 17 17.29 1.06 15.41
CA LEU A 17 18.16 1.46 16.52
C LEU A 17 19.58 0.90 16.35
N LEU A 18 19.75 -0.30 15.80
CA LEU A 18 21.06 -0.88 15.50
C LEU A 18 21.73 -0.22 14.29
N LEU A 19 20.95 0.49 13.46
CA LEU A 19 21.41 1.26 12.31
C LEU A 19 21.69 2.73 12.67
N GLY A 20 21.59 3.12 13.96
CA GLY A 20 21.91 4.45 14.45
C GLY A 20 20.72 5.41 14.61
N ALA A 21 19.49 4.94 14.46
CA ALA A 21 18.32 5.75 14.81
C ALA A 21 18.19 5.95 16.32
N ASP A 22 17.65 7.10 16.72
CA ASP A 22 17.39 7.40 18.14
C ASP A 22 16.09 6.79 18.65
N VAL A 23 15.08 6.70 17.77
CA VAL A 23 13.74 6.20 18.10
C VAL A 23 13.19 5.36 16.95
N SER A 24 12.64 4.20 17.28
CA SER A 24 11.82 3.38 16.37
C SER A 24 10.38 3.42 16.81
N VAL A 25 9.49 3.85 15.92
CA VAL A 25 8.03 3.95 16.16
C VAL A 25 7.32 2.82 15.41
N HIS A 26 6.27 2.29 16.02
CA HIS A 26 5.44 1.24 15.42
C HIS A 26 3.96 1.52 15.65
N SER A 27 3.16 1.45 14.60
CA SER A 27 1.73 1.19 14.74
C SER A 27 1.54 -0.30 15.05
N MET A 28 1.27 -0.62 16.31
CA MET A 28 0.99 -2.01 16.71
C MET A 28 -0.38 -2.50 16.21
N THR A 29 -1.22 -1.59 15.76
CA THR A 29 -2.46 -1.85 15.00
C THR A 29 -2.22 -2.73 13.77
N LYS A 30 -1.00 -2.69 13.19
CA LYS A 30 -0.60 -3.35 11.94
C LYS A 30 0.05 -4.72 12.24
N TYR A 31 1.10 -5.09 11.57
CA TYR A 31 1.78 -6.39 11.66
C TYR A 31 2.06 -6.89 13.08
N LEU A 32 2.33 -5.99 14.05
CA LEU A 32 2.60 -6.42 15.42
C LEU A 32 1.37 -7.06 16.08
N GLY A 33 0.19 -6.48 15.92
CA GLY A 33 -1.10 -7.11 16.23
C GLY A 33 -1.44 -8.20 15.23
N GLY A 34 -1.49 -7.83 13.96
CA GLY A 34 -1.57 -8.69 12.78
C GLY A 34 -2.91 -9.37 12.54
N HIS A 35 -4.00 -8.89 13.17
CA HIS A 35 -5.34 -9.48 13.10
C HIS A 35 -6.46 -8.43 12.90
N GLY A 36 -6.11 -7.13 12.70
CA GLY A 36 -7.09 -6.07 12.44
C GLY A 36 -8.05 -5.73 13.57
N ASP A 37 -7.79 -6.21 14.79
CA ASP A 37 -8.74 -6.23 15.91
C ASP A 37 -8.33 -5.31 17.08
N LEU A 38 -7.30 -4.48 16.92
CA LEU A 38 -6.80 -3.56 17.93
C LEU A 38 -6.27 -2.24 17.36
N THR A 39 -6.18 -1.23 18.22
CA THR A 39 -5.52 0.04 17.92
C THR A 39 -4.49 0.37 19.00
N ALA A 40 -3.21 0.33 18.64
CA ALA A 40 -2.12 0.58 19.58
C ALA A 40 -0.87 1.10 18.88
N GLY A 41 0.04 1.70 19.66
CA GLY A 41 1.33 2.17 19.19
C GLY A 41 2.44 1.93 20.20
N ALA A 42 3.67 1.87 19.72
CA ALA A 42 4.86 1.81 20.57
C ALA A 42 5.96 2.71 20.02
N ALA A 43 6.73 3.30 20.92
CA ALA A 43 8.00 3.96 20.62
C ALA A 43 9.12 3.28 21.43
N VAL A 44 10.18 2.88 20.75
CA VAL A 44 11.37 2.25 21.34
C VAL A 44 12.56 3.21 21.17
N PHE A 45 13.30 3.44 22.22
CA PHE A 45 14.33 4.47 22.31
C PHE A 45 15.70 3.83 22.51
N ALA A 46 16.72 4.37 21.84
CA ALA A 46 18.11 4.03 22.11
C ALA A 46 18.61 4.62 23.42
N ASP A 47 18.04 5.76 23.84
CA ASP A 47 18.39 6.53 25.03
C ASP A 47 17.30 6.43 26.09
N ALA A 48 17.66 5.90 27.27
CA ALA A 48 16.74 5.71 28.39
C ALA A 48 16.22 7.03 28.99
N GLU A 49 17.05 8.09 29.01
CA GLU A 49 16.66 9.40 29.52
C GLU A 49 15.58 10.04 28.61
N LEU A 50 15.81 9.96 27.30
CA LEU A 50 14.82 10.41 26.32
C LEU A 50 13.52 9.61 26.46
N ALA A 51 13.58 8.29 26.62
CA ALA A 51 12.40 7.44 26.82
C ALA A 51 11.63 7.88 28.08
N GLN A 52 12.32 8.13 29.19
CA GLN A 52 11.68 8.59 30.44
C GLN A 52 11.04 9.97 30.28
N ARG A 53 11.70 10.91 29.60
CA ARG A 53 11.14 12.23 29.31
C ARG A 53 9.86 12.14 28.48
N VAL A 54 9.88 11.36 27.40
CA VAL A 54 8.68 11.19 26.54
C VAL A 54 7.56 10.50 27.33
N ARG A 55 7.88 9.50 28.15
CA ARG A 55 6.90 8.81 28.99
C ARG A 55 6.26 9.72 30.03
N LEU A 56 7.04 10.55 30.71
CA LEU A 56 6.49 11.43 31.77
C LEU A 56 5.80 12.64 31.17
N TYR A 57 6.49 13.44 30.38
CA TYR A 57 5.90 14.69 29.86
C TYR A 57 4.97 14.45 28.68
N GLY A 58 5.36 13.66 27.68
CA GLY A 58 4.56 13.45 26.48
C GLY A 58 3.34 12.58 26.74
N LEU A 59 3.53 11.44 27.37
CA LEU A 59 2.46 10.46 27.54
C LEU A 59 1.63 10.77 28.80
N LYS A 60 2.27 10.86 29.98
CA LYS A 60 1.54 11.04 31.23
C LYS A 60 0.93 12.45 31.38
N ASP A 61 1.75 13.49 31.19
CA ASP A 61 1.35 14.86 31.54
C ASP A 61 0.61 15.60 30.42
N MET A 62 0.93 15.31 29.14
CA MET A 62 0.33 16.01 28.00
C MET A 62 -0.88 15.27 27.41
N THR A 63 -0.80 13.97 27.17
CA THR A 63 -1.85 13.23 26.46
C THR A 63 -2.70 12.36 27.37
N GLY A 64 -2.12 11.82 28.44
CA GLY A 64 -2.79 10.83 29.31
C GLY A 64 -3.15 9.53 28.61
N ALA A 65 -2.64 9.31 27.37
CA ALA A 65 -2.99 8.14 26.57
C ALA A 65 -2.38 6.86 27.19
N VAL A 66 -3.24 5.87 27.42
CA VAL A 66 -2.85 4.57 27.97
C VAL A 66 -3.47 3.46 27.10
N MET A 67 -2.65 2.48 26.75
CA MET A 67 -3.15 1.28 26.07
C MET A 67 -4.09 0.51 27.02
N SER A 68 -5.24 0.05 26.53
CA SER A 68 -6.13 -0.79 27.32
C SER A 68 -5.48 -2.14 27.65
N ALA A 69 -5.89 -2.78 28.74
CA ALA A 69 -5.41 -4.12 29.07
C ALA A 69 -5.80 -5.16 27.99
N GLN A 70 -6.95 -4.97 27.33
CA GLN A 70 -7.40 -5.82 26.23
C GLN A 70 -6.48 -5.67 25.01
N ASP A 71 -6.19 -4.44 24.58
CA ASP A 71 -5.27 -4.20 23.45
C ASP A 71 -3.86 -4.74 23.76
N ALA A 72 -3.37 -4.53 24.99
CA ALA A 72 -2.07 -5.06 25.41
C ALA A 72 -2.04 -6.60 25.35
N HIS A 73 -3.11 -7.27 25.76
CA HIS A 73 -3.23 -8.72 25.67
C HIS A 73 -3.21 -9.19 24.20
N LEU A 74 -3.97 -8.54 23.31
CA LEU A 74 -4.02 -8.87 21.88
C LEU A 74 -2.67 -8.65 21.21
N VAL A 75 -1.97 -7.54 21.50
CA VAL A 75 -0.61 -7.30 21.02
C VAL A 75 0.34 -8.41 21.47
N MET A 76 0.34 -8.76 22.76
CA MET A 76 1.20 -9.83 23.28
C MET A 76 0.90 -11.18 22.62
N ARG A 77 -0.36 -11.46 22.31
CA ARG A 77 -0.77 -12.64 21.55
C ARG A 77 -0.27 -12.61 20.12
N GLY A 78 -0.46 -11.47 19.41
CA GLY A 78 0.01 -11.28 18.03
C GLY A 78 1.52 -11.42 17.87
N LEU A 79 2.30 -10.92 18.83
CA LEU A 79 3.76 -11.02 18.82
C LEU A 79 4.27 -12.47 18.84
N LYS A 80 3.53 -13.42 19.41
CA LYS A 80 3.93 -14.85 19.46
C LYS A 80 4.06 -15.48 18.08
N THR A 81 3.32 -14.99 17.09
CA THR A 81 3.31 -15.49 15.71
C THR A 81 3.96 -14.53 14.72
N LEU A 82 4.54 -13.41 15.19
CA LEU A 82 5.06 -12.36 14.32
C LEU A 82 6.06 -12.89 13.29
N ALA A 83 7.04 -13.68 13.70
CA ALA A 83 8.07 -14.22 12.81
C ALA A 83 7.44 -15.08 11.68
N LEU A 84 6.56 -16.01 12.05
CA LEU A 84 5.87 -16.89 11.10
C LEU A 84 5.02 -16.09 10.09
N ARG A 85 4.28 -15.10 10.59
CA ARG A 85 3.46 -14.24 9.73
C ARG A 85 4.32 -13.41 8.79
N MET A 86 5.36 -12.75 9.31
CA MET A 86 6.24 -11.92 8.48
C MET A 86 6.97 -12.73 7.41
N ASP A 87 7.43 -13.95 7.71
CA ASP A 87 8.02 -14.84 6.71
C ASP A 87 7.02 -15.17 5.60
N ARG A 88 5.76 -15.49 5.95
CA ARG A 88 4.71 -15.78 4.96
C ARG A 88 4.34 -14.54 4.15
N HIS A 89 4.13 -13.38 4.79
CA HIS A 89 3.87 -12.11 4.09
C HIS A 89 4.95 -11.79 3.07
N CYS A 90 6.23 -11.90 3.45
CA CYS A 90 7.36 -11.59 2.57
C CYS A 90 7.44 -12.55 1.38
N GLN A 91 7.27 -13.86 1.62
CA GLN A 91 7.30 -14.88 0.56
C GLN A 91 6.17 -14.66 -0.45
N SER A 92 4.95 -14.45 0.03
CA SER A 92 3.80 -14.19 -0.83
C SER A 92 3.95 -12.87 -1.59
N ALA A 93 4.37 -11.79 -0.90
CA ALA A 93 4.54 -10.48 -1.52
C ALA A 93 5.61 -10.49 -2.62
N GLN A 94 6.71 -11.22 -2.46
CA GLN A 94 7.73 -11.36 -3.50
C GLN A 94 7.12 -11.96 -4.77
N LYS A 95 6.36 -13.05 -4.64
CA LYS A 95 5.71 -13.73 -5.77
C LYS A 95 4.63 -12.89 -6.44
N VAL A 96 3.81 -12.22 -5.64
CA VAL A 96 2.79 -11.30 -6.13
C VAL A 96 3.43 -10.11 -6.87
N ALA A 97 4.52 -9.53 -6.35
CA ALA A 97 5.22 -8.43 -7.01
C ALA A 97 5.85 -8.85 -8.33
N GLU A 98 6.49 -10.02 -8.39
CA GLU A 98 7.04 -10.61 -9.62
C GLU A 98 5.93 -10.85 -10.66
N PHE A 99 4.80 -11.40 -10.24
CA PHE A 99 3.63 -11.67 -11.09
C PHE A 99 3.04 -10.37 -11.66
N ILE A 100 2.82 -9.35 -10.82
CA ILE A 100 2.29 -8.05 -11.29
C ILE A 100 3.29 -7.39 -12.24
N ALA A 101 4.60 -7.43 -11.94
CA ALA A 101 5.63 -6.82 -12.78
C ALA A 101 5.72 -7.44 -14.18
N ALA A 102 5.37 -8.72 -14.33
CA ALA A 102 5.31 -9.40 -15.62
C ALA A 102 4.00 -9.15 -16.40
N HIS A 103 2.97 -8.57 -15.75
CA HIS A 103 1.66 -8.39 -16.37
C HIS A 103 1.59 -7.10 -17.20
N PRO A 104 1.06 -7.13 -18.45
CA PRO A 104 1.04 -5.97 -19.35
C PRO A 104 0.19 -4.78 -18.84
N ALA A 105 -0.77 -5.01 -17.92
CA ALA A 105 -1.55 -3.95 -17.29
C ALA A 105 -0.72 -3.06 -16.36
N ALA A 106 0.40 -3.55 -15.83
CA ALA A 106 1.24 -2.78 -14.92
C ALA A 106 2.17 -1.83 -15.70
N ALA A 107 2.15 -0.55 -15.34
CA ALA A 107 3.08 0.45 -15.84
C ALA A 107 4.37 0.47 -15.01
N ALA A 108 4.25 0.31 -13.68
CA ALA A 108 5.37 0.25 -12.74
C ALA A 108 4.98 -0.60 -11.52
N VAL A 109 5.98 -1.18 -10.85
CA VAL A 109 5.82 -1.89 -9.57
C VAL A 109 6.89 -1.41 -8.60
N HIS A 110 6.46 -0.94 -7.44
CA HIS A 110 7.30 -0.43 -6.36
C HIS A 110 7.32 -1.45 -5.23
N TYR A 111 8.33 -2.28 -5.21
CA TYR A 111 8.55 -3.28 -4.17
C TYR A 111 10.05 -3.47 -3.92
N PRO A 112 10.53 -3.36 -2.67
CA PRO A 112 11.97 -3.42 -2.38
C PRO A 112 12.66 -4.73 -2.82
N GLY A 113 11.89 -5.81 -2.98
CA GLY A 113 12.38 -7.11 -3.43
C GLY A 113 12.62 -7.24 -4.93
N LEU A 114 12.18 -6.28 -5.74
CA LEU A 114 12.43 -6.29 -7.18
C LEU A 114 13.75 -5.59 -7.51
N PRO A 115 14.59 -6.12 -8.42
CA PRO A 115 15.82 -5.46 -8.86
C PRO A 115 15.59 -4.08 -9.51
N SER A 116 14.40 -3.83 -10.02
CA SER A 116 14.00 -2.54 -10.60
C SER A 116 13.74 -1.45 -9.55
N PHE A 117 13.63 -1.80 -8.28
CA PHE A 117 13.43 -0.83 -7.20
C PHE A 117 14.72 -0.02 -6.96
N ALA A 118 14.63 1.31 -6.99
CA ALA A 118 15.79 2.20 -6.98
C ALA A 118 16.74 1.98 -5.77
N GLN A 119 16.20 1.58 -4.63
CA GLN A 119 16.96 1.33 -3.39
C GLN A 119 17.05 -0.15 -3.04
N HIS A 120 16.92 -1.06 -4.02
CA HIS A 120 16.97 -2.51 -3.79
C HIS A 120 18.23 -2.96 -3.02
N ALA A 121 19.41 -2.49 -3.44
CA ALA A 121 20.67 -2.83 -2.79
C ALA A 121 20.75 -2.34 -1.33
N LEU A 122 20.20 -1.15 -1.05
CA LEU A 122 20.12 -0.62 0.32
C LEU A 122 19.14 -1.45 1.17
N ALA A 123 17.99 -1.80 0.61
CA ALA A 123 17.02 -2.66 1.29
C ALA A 123 17.65 -4.01 1.67
N GLN A 124 18.41 -4.64 0.76
CA GLN A 124 19.15 -5.88 1.04
C GLN A 124 20.17 -5.76 2.17
N GLN A 125 20.75 -4.58 2.38
CA GLN A 125 21.70 -4.33 3.47
C GLN A 125 21.02 -4.14 4.82
N GLN A 126 19.83 -3.50 4.83
CA GLN A 126 19.18 -3.06 6.06
C GLN A 126 18.06 -3.99 6.52
N MET A 127 17.46 -4.74 5.60
CA MET A 127 16.27 -5.55 5.86
C MET A 127 16.59 -7.05 5.74
N ARG A 128 16.03 -7.83 6.63
CA ARG A 128 16.12 -9.30 6.57
C ARG A 128 15.36 -9.89 5.38
N GLN A 129 14.16 -9.32 5.08
CA GLN A 129 13.30 -9.62 3.93
C GLN A 129 12.52 -8.34 3.57
N MET A 130 11.88 -8.32 2.40
CA MET A 130 11.41 -7.09 1.77
C MET A 130 9.99 -6.64 2.16
N GLY A 131 9.38 -7.31 3.16
CA GLY A 131 8.06 -6.95 3.69
C GLY A 131 6.88 -7.41 2.85
N GLY A 132 5.67 -7.09 3.33
CA GLY A 132 4.41 -7.48 2.72
C GLY A 132 3.70 -6.38 1.92
N MET A 133 4.34 -5.19 1.75
CA MET A 133 3.72 -4.04 1.10
C MET A 133 4.20 -3.89 -0.33
N ILE A 134 3.26 -3.83 -1.28
CA ILE A 134 3.51 -3.59 -2.71
C ILE A 134 2.71 -2.35 -3.13
N ALA A 135 3.30 -1.48 -3.93
CA ALA A 135 2.56 -0.49 -4.69
C ALA A 135 2.82 -0.70 -6.19
N PHE A 136 1.81 -0.52 -7.02
CA PHE A 136 1.97 -0.63 -8.47
C PHE A 136 1.03 0.34 -9.18
N GLU A 137 1.41 0.70 -10.40
CA GLU A 137 0.66 1.64 -11.23
C GLU A 137 0.05 0.89 -12.41
N LEU A 138 -1.25 1.07 -12.61
CA LEU A 138 -1.97 0.51 -13.75
C LEU A 138 -1.95 1.46 -14.94
N ARG A 139 -1.71 0.91 -16.13
CA ARG A 139 -1.99 1.61 -17.39
C ARG A 139 -3.49 1.89 -17.49
N GLY A 140 -3.88 3.01 -18.09
CA GLY A 140 -5.28 3.41 -18.16
C GLY A 140 -5.77 4.22 -16.93
N GLY A 141 -4.87 4.54 -15.98
CA GLY A 141 -5.09 5.52 -14.92
C GLY A 141 -6.25 5.20 -13.99
N LEU A 142 -7.04 6.23 -13.63
CA LEU A 142 -8.13 6.15 -12.64
C LEU A 142 -9.12 5.02 -12.95
N GLN A 143 -9.55 4.91 -14.20
CA GLN A 143 -10.57 3.92 -14.60
C GLN A 143 -10.06 2.48 -14.50
N ALA A 144 -8.80 2.25 -14.85
CA ALA A 144 -8.16 0.94 -14.67
C ALA A 144 -8.04 0.59 -13.19
N GLY A 145 -7.66 1.55 -12.34
CA GLY A 145 -7.62 1.37 -10.89
C GLY A 145 -8.98 1.00 -10.30
N VAL A 146 -10.04 1.73 -10.65
CA VAL A 146 -11.41 1.43 -10.18
C VAL A 146 -11.83 0.03 -10.62
N ARG A 147 -11.63 -0.33 -11.89
CA ARG A 147 -11.98 -1.66 -12.39
C ARG A 147 -11.21 -2.79 -11.74
N PHE A 148 -9.91 -2.60 -11.54
CA PHE A 148 -9.10 -3.56 -10.80
C PHE A 148 -9.71 -3.80 -9.42
N MET A 149 -9.99 -2.72 -8.68
CA MET A 149 -10.58 -2.82 -7.33
C MET A 149 -11.94 -3.50 -7.33
N ASP A 150 -12.81 -3.18 -8.29
CA ASP A 150 -14.15 -3.77 -8.37
C ASP A 150 -14.15 -5.25 -8.79
N ALA A 151 -13.10 -5.68 -9.48
CA ALA A 151 -12.96 -7.06 -9.93
C ALA A 151 -12.43 -8.03 -8.86
N LEU A 152 -11.81 -7.50 -7.79
CA LEU A 152 -11.28 -8.31 -6.70
C LEU A 152 -12.38 -9.10 -5.97
N LYS A 153 -12.14 -10.38 -5.70
CA LYS A 153 -13.08 -11.31 -5.07
C LYS A 153 -12.59 -11.83 -3.72
N LEU A 154 -11.31 -12.17 -3.62
CA LEU A 154 -10.65 -12.63 -2.41
C LEU A 154 -10.01 -11.46 -1.65
N VAL A 155 -9.28 -10.62 -2.37
CA VAL A 155 -8.59 -9.47 -1.80
C VAL A 155 -9.60 -8.43 -1.30
N THR A 156 -9.48 -8.06 -0.03
CA THR A 156 -10.39 -7.10 0.60
C THR A 156 -10.04 -5.66 0.21
N ARG A 157 -11.05 -4.91 -0.23
CA ARG A 157 -10.93 -3.48 -0.56
C ARG A 157 -11.02 -2.66 0.71
N ALA A 158 -9.86 -2.32 1.29
CA ALA A 158 -9.79 -1.57 2.54
C ALA A 158 -8.52 -0.72 2.63
N VAL A 159 -8.58 0.27 3.53
CA VAL A 159 -7.46 1.18 3.84
C VAL A 159 -6.60 0.54 4.89
N SER A 160 -6.14 0.04 5.54
CA SER A 160 -5.25 -0.51 6.56
C SER A 160 -4.11 -1.31 5.91
N LEU A 161 -3.38 -2.03 6.69
CA LEU A 161 -2.31 -2.91 6.26
C LEU A 161 -1.87 -3.85 7.38
N GLY A 162 -1.16 -4.92 7.04
CA GLY A 162 -0.49 -5.78 8.00
C GLY A 162 -1.40 -6.78 8.70
N ASP A 163 -2.55 -7.04 8.13
CA ASP A 163 -3.52 -8.02 8.56
C ASP A 163 -3.23 -9.42 8.00
N ALA A 164 -3.93 -10.43 8.53
CA ALA A 164 -3.91 -11.78 8.00
C ALA A 164 -4.51 -11.83 6.60
N GLU A 165 -5.50 -10.98 6.31
CA GLU A 165 -6.14 -10.81 5.01
C GLU A 165 -5.35 -9.85 4.12
N THR A 166 -5.33 -10.14 2.82
CA THR A 166 -4.78 -9.22 1.82
C THR A 166 -5.71 -8.03 1.63
N LEU A 167 -5.15 -6.83 1.77
CA LEU A 167 -5.89 -5.57 1.61
C LEU A 167 -5.41 -4.81 0.38
N ALA A 168 -6.36 -4.31 -0.42
CA ALA A 168 -6.10 -3.45 -1.56
C ALA A 168 -6.67 -2.04 -1.34
N GLN A 169 -5.91 -1.03 -1.74
CA GLN A 169 -6.32 0.37 -1.71
C GLN A 169 -5.94 1.05 -3.02
N HIS A 170 -6.89 1.77 -3.61
CA HIS A 170 -6.67 2.68 -4.73
C HIS A 170 -6.78 4.13 -4.24
N PRO A 171 -5.67 4.83 -3.96
CA PRO A 171 -5.69 6.14 -3.31
C PRO A 171 -6.55 7.17 -4.05
N ALA A 172 -6.49 7.21 -5.37
CA ALA A 172 -7.19 8.21 -6.17
C ALA A 172 -8.72 8.14 -6.05
N SER A 173 -9.30 6.94 -5.88
CA SER A 173 -10.76 6.77 -5.69
C SER A 173 -11.19 6.60 -4.23
N MET A 174 -10.24 6.44 -3.29
CA MET A 174 -10.52 6.18 -1.87
C MET A 174 -10.01 7.32 -0.99
N THR A 175 -8.81 7.21 -0.45
CA THR A 175 -8.29 8.15 0.57
C THR A 175 -7.98 9.56 0.04
N HIS A 176 -7.71 9.71 -1.24
CA HIS A 176 -7.41 10.99 -1.89
C HIS A 176 -8.45 11.35 -2.97
N SER A 177 -9.67 10.83 -2.86
CA SER A 177 -10.77 11.11 -3.81
C SER A 177 -11.21 12.57 -3.81
N THR A 178 -10.98 13.30 -2.70
CA THR A 178 -11.28 14.74 -2.59
C THR A 178 -10.19 15.64 -3.17
N TYR A 179 -9.02 15.09 -3.52
CA TYR A 179 -7.90 15.84 -4.12
C TYR A 179 -8.13 15.95 -5.63
N THR A 180 -7.72 17.09 -6.21
CA THR A 180 -7.69 17.21 -7.69
C THR A 180 -6.58 16.32 -8.27
N PRO A 181 -6.64 15.96 -9.57
CA PRO A 181 -5.57 15.20 -10.22
C PRO A 181 -4.19 15.86 -10.07
N GLU A 182 -4.13 17.20 -10.14
CA GLU A 182 -2.89 17.98 -10.00
C GLU A 182 -2.35 17.88 -8.57
N GLN A 183 -3.22 17.92 -7.56
CA GLN A 183 -2.83 17.74 -6.16
C GLN A 183 -2.32 16.33 -5.90
N ARG A 184 -2.98 15.30 -6.46
CA ARG A 184 -2.49 13.92 -6.37
C ARG A 184 -1.11 13.78 -7.02
N ALA A 185 -0.94 14.31 -8.22
CA ALA A 185 0.35 14.28 -8.92
C ALA A 185 1.47 14.99 -8.13
N ALA A 186 1.18 16.14 -7.51
CA ALA A 186 2.11 16.86 -6.64
C ALA A 186 2.57 16.05 -5.43
N HIS A 187 1.72 15.12 -4.95
CA HIS A 187 2.03 14.18 -3.87
C HIS A 187 2.61 12.83 -4.37
N GLY A 188 2.90 12.69 -5.67
CA GLY A 188 3.43 11.46 -6.25
C GLY A 188 2.40 10.32 -6.32
N ILE A 189 1.11 10.64 -6.31
CA ILE A 189 0.01 9.68 -6.40
C ILE A 189 -0.46 9.63 -7.84
N ALA A 190 -0.01 8.60 -8.58
CA ALA A 190 -0.49 8.35 -9.92
C ALA A 190 -1.98 7.93 -9.89
N GLU A 191 -2.73 8.29 -10.94
CA GLU A 191 -4.16 8.00 -11.03
C GLU A 191 -4.50 6.49 -11.01
N GLY A 192 -3.59 5.66 -11.51
CA GLY A 192 -3.73 4.19 -11.50
C GLY A 192 -2.97 3.50 -10.37
N LEU A 193 -2.50 4.25 -9.35
CA LEU A 193 -1.73 3.69 -8.24
C LEU A 193 -2.60 2.80 -7.37
N VAL A 194 -2.21 1.56 -7.17
CA VAL A 194 -2.79 0.61 -6.22
C VAL A 194 -1.76 0.21 -5.18
N ARG A 195 -2.16 0.13 -3.93
CA ARG A 195 -1.36 -0.41 -2.83
C ARG A 195 -1.96 -1.74 -2.37
N LEU A 196 -1.12 -2.76 -2.26
CA LEU A 196 -1.46 -4.05 -1.66
C LEU A 196 -0.70 -4.23 -0.34
N SER A 197 -1.40 -4.67 0.68
CA SER A 197 -0.86 -5.30 1.88
C SER A 197 -1.12 -6.78 1.76
N VAL A 198 -0.12 -7.56 1.37
CA VAL A 198 -0.28 -8.98 1.10
C VAL A 198 -0.45 -9.74 2.42
N GLY A 199 -1.51 -10.56 2.51
CA GLY A 199 -1.89 -11.34 3.67
C GLY A 199 -1.26 -12.73 3.72
N LEU A 200 -1.99 -13.66 4.35
CA LEU A 200 -1.52 -15.02 4.66
C LEU A 200 -2.27 -16.09 3.86
N GLU A 201 -3.15 -15.70 2.96
CA GLU A 201 -3.95 -16.58 2.14
C GLU A 201 -3.07 -17.53 1.30
N ASP A 202 -3.69 -18.51 0.68
CA ASP A 202 -3.01 -19.35 -0.29
C ASP A 202 -2.50 -18.50 -1.46
N LEU A 203 -1.26 -18.75 -1.87
CA LEU A 203 -0.60 -17.94 -2.88
C LEU A 203 -1.25 -18.08 -4.26
N ASP A 204 -1.66 -19.30 -4.63
CA ASP A 204 -2.26 -19.56 -5.94
C ASP A 204 -3.63 -18.89 -6.04
N ASP A 205 -4.40 -18.89 -4.95
CA ASP A 205 -5.68 -18.17 -4.87
C ASP A 205 -5.49 -16.66 -4.99
N LEU A 206 -4.46 -16.09 -4.33
CA LEU A 206 -4.11 -14.67 -4.47
C LEU A 206 -3.70 -14.32 -5.91
N LEU A 207 -2.85 -15.13 -6.52
CA LEU A 207 -2.40 -14.91 -7.91
C LEU A 207 -3.56 -15.03 -8.90
N ALA A 208 -4.48 -15.96 -8.68
CA ALA A 208 -5.67 -16.12 -9.50
C ALA A 208 -6.60 -14.90 -9.39
N ASP A 209 -6.86 -14.40 -8.17
CA ASP A 209 -7.72 -13.22 -7.95
C ASP A 209 -7.10 -11.95 -8.53
N ILE A 210 -5.85 -11.68 -8.23
CA ILE A 210 -5.12 -10.51 -8.75
C ILE A 210 -5.01 -10.59 -10.27
N GLY A 211 -4.73 -11.78 -10.84
CA GLY A 211 -4.57 -11.98 -12.27
C GLY A 211 -5.85 -11.71 -13.07
N GLN A 212 -6.99 -12.21 -12.60
CA GLN A 212 -8.27 -11.93 -13.25
C GLN A 212 -8.64 -10.43 -13.18
N ALA A 213 -8.34 -9.77 -12.05
CA ALA A 213 -8.59 -8.33 -11.88
C ALA A 213 -7.68 -7.48 -12.78
N LEU A 214 -6.39 -7.84 -12.92
CA LEU A 214 -5.45 -7.20 -13.86
C LEU A 214 -5.90 -7.37 -15.31
N GLY A 215 -6.38 -8.56 -15.70
CA GLY A 215 -6.90 -8.84 -17.04
C GLY A 215 -8.09 -7.93 -17.40
N LEU A 216 -9.02 -7.74 -16.48
CA LEU A 216 -10.17 -6.85 -16.66
C LEU A 216 -9.79 -5.37 -16.72
N ALA A 217 -8.81 -4.94 -15.94
CA ALA A 217 -8.27 -3.59 -15.99
C ALA A 217 -7.56 -3.31 -17.35
N HIS A 218 -6.80 -4.29 -17.85
CA HIS A 218 -6.04 -4.18 -19.12
C HIS A 218 -6.94 -4.15 -20.36
N ALA A 219 -8.01 -4.93 -20.39
CA ALA A 219 -8.94 -4.98 -21.54
C ALA A 219 -9.55 -3.61 -21.87
N MET A 220 -9.65 -2.71 -20.90
CA MET A 220 -10.15 -1.35 -21.09
C MET A 220 -9.12 -0.42 -21.76
N ASP A 221 -7.86 -0.57 -21.41
CA ASP A 221 -6.80 0.26 -22.00
C ASP A 221 -6.72 0.01 -23.50
N LEU A 222 -6.86 -1.24 -23.92
CA LEU A 222 -6.91 -1.64 -25.32
C LEU A 222 -8.14 -1.08 -26.06
N SER A 223 -9.32 -1.04 -25.41
CA SER A 223 -10.55 -0.53 -26.02
C SER A 223 -10.56 1.01 -26.11
N ALA A 224 -9.95 1.71 -25.17
CA ALA A 224 -9.80 3.16 -25.22
C ALA A 224 -8.80 3.61 -26.31
N GLY A 225 -7.73 2.84 -26.55
CA GLY A 225 -6.76 3.09 -27.62
C GLY A 225 -7.32 2.91 -29.03
N THR A 226 -8.34 2.09 -29.21
CA THR A 226 -8.99 1.87 -30.51
C THR A 226 -10.05 2.93 -30.85
N ASN A 227 -10.55 3.70 -29.86
CA ASN A 227 -11.58 4.72 -30.08
C ASN A 227 -11.02 6.12 -30.40
N THR A 228 -9.70 6.32 -30.41
CA THR A 228 -9.05 7.62 -30.75
C THR A 228 -8.79 7.80 -32.25
N ALA A 229 -9.14 6.84 -33.10
CA ALA A 229 -9.09 6.97 -34.56
C ALA A 229 -10.46 7.34 -35.16
N ILE A 230 -11.07 8.43 -34.69
CA ILE A 230 -12.16 9.07 -35.44
C ILE A 230 -11.52 9.90 -36.53
N SER A 231 -11.69 9.45 -37.78
CA SER A 231 -11.20 10.17 -38.98
C SER A 231 -11.80 11.59 -39.06
N PRO A 232 -11.04 12.58 -39.55
CA PRO A 232 -11.47 13.98 -39.61
C PRO A 232 -12.69 14.24 -40.51
N GLU A 233 -13.16 13.27 -41.27
CA GLU A 233 -14.24 13.43 -42.23
C GLU A 233 -15.67 13.51 -41.67
N ARG A 234 -15.88 13.14 -40.37
CA ARG A 234 -17.21 13.22 -39.74
C ARG A 234 -17.53 14.50 -39.01
N ALA A 235 -16.55 15.39 -38.82
CA ALA A 235 -16.75 16.69 -38.18
C ALA A 235 -17.33 17.79 -39.09
N ALA A 236 -17.40 17.56 -40.42
CA ALA A 236 -17.86 18.57 -41.38
C ALA A 236 -19.40 18.49 -41.69
N ALA A 237 -20.10 17.49 -41.14
CA ALA A 237 -21.51 17.24 -41.54
C ALA A 237 -22.57 17.71 -40.53
N ALA A 238 -22.21 18.41 -39.45
CA ALA A 238 -23.14 18.86 -38.41
C ALA A 238 -22.98 20.33 -38.04
N ALA A 239 -23.09 21.22 -39.00
CA ALA A 239 -23.30 22.65 -38.72
C ALA A 239 -24.76 23.00 -39.05
N PRO A 240 -25.62 23.40 -38.09
CA PRO A 240 -26.94 23.91 -38.40
C PRO A 240 -26.83 25.31 -38.96
N SER A 241 -27.43 25.53 -40.16
CA SER A 241 -27.64 26.85 -40.77
C SER A 241 -28.60 27.66 -39.88
N CYS A 242 -28.10 28.70 -39.26
CA CYS A 242 -28.90 29.71 -38.57
C CYS A 242 -29.22 30.84 -39.57
N SER A 243 -30.46 30.81 -40.13
CA SER A 243 -31.02 31.95 -40.86
C SER A 243 -31.70 32.87 -39.84
N ALA A 244 -31.28 34.13 -39.78
CA ALA A 244 -31.95 35.20 -39.02
C ALA A 244 -33.14 35.73 -39.84
N PRO A 245 -34.27 36.04 -39.17
CA PRO A 245 -35.34 36.84 -39.80
C PRO A 245 -35.09 38.32 -39.65
N ALA A 246 -35.59 39.09 -40.64
CA ALA A 246 -35.53 40.53 -40.76
C ALA A 246 -36.31 41.29 -39.67
#